data_b5c645e2efd740483ac25bbf76055dbe
#
_entry.id   b5c645e2efd740483ac25bbf76055dbe
#
_cell.length_a   1.000
_cell.length_b   1.000
_cell.length_c   1.000
_cell.angle_alpha   90.00
_cell.angle_beta   90.00
_cell.angle_gamma   90.00
#
_symmetry.space_group_name_H-M   'P 1'
#
loop_
_entity.id
_entity.type
_entity.pdbx_description
1 polymer ?
#
loop_
_entity_poly.entity_id
_entity_poly.type
_entity_poly.pdbx_seq_one_letter_code
_entity_poly.pdbx_strand_id
1 'polypeptide(L)'
;MATLPRSVNLWTHRRIPYVFENEYPYESEVRDAMDKWQDAAGVSFQPRAQEANYLVIKKPSGGSSSAVGMQGGPQDVNINDGYKSLHELGHALGLKHEQVRSDRDSYVDMQWGNIAGGTGNHNFTLDPTSNNLTAYDRKSVMHYPAPAKGWGGTPPDQEVWTMRWKADSSVELGAGAYQGWSDLSDLDKTGLRQAYNGIPQPMGPETAHGSWNNPYASQFPFTVGGRQFFYGQNRNNNYWFIQELLTDGKMGDETDNGTWKFAYKSQFSFTDGGRVFFYGQNMNEKNWFIQELLADGKMGSETANGTWNDAYAMQFPYCINGNLYFYGQNLDSKNWFIQRLNADGTMGDEIQSGFWKYPYAVQFPFQVGNEQYFYGQNIDGLNWFIQRLDNV
;
A
#
# COMPACT_ATOMS: atom_id res chain seq x y z
N MET A 1 7.67 -17.42 -15.15
CA MET A 1 7.03 -16.26 -15.62
C MET A 1 5.56 -16.35 -15.72
N ALA A 2 4.96 -15.20 -15.45
CA ALA A 2 3.55 -15.02 -15.57
C ALA A 2 3.15 -14.74 -17.00
N THR A 3 2.15 -15.43 -17.51
CA THR A 3 1.45 -15.06 -18.73
C THR A 3 0.00 -14.70 -18.39
N LEU A 4 -0.52 -13.65 -19.05
CA LEU A 4 -1.88 -13.15 -18.86
C LEU A 4 -2.65 -13.18 -20.18
N PRO A 5 -3.99 -13.36 -20.17
CA PRO A 5 -4.79 -13.01 -21.33
C PRO A 5 -4.66 -11.50 -21.62
N ARG A 6 -4.68 -11.08 -22.89
CA ARG A 6 -4.64 -9.66 -23.27
C ARG A 6 -5.82 -8.85 -22.70
N SER A 7 -6.95 -9.48 -22.45
CA SER A 7 -8.17 -8.86 -21.95
C SER A 7 -8.53 -9.27 -20.52
N VAL A 8 -7.54 -9.60 -19.68
CA VAL A 8 -7.81 -9.98 -18.30
C VAL A 8 -8.23 -8.74 -17.48
N ASN A 9 -9.29 -8.89 -16.70
CA ASN A 9 -9.62 -7.93 -15.67
C ASN A 9 -8.81 -8.24 -14.42
N LEU A 10 -7.94 -7.33 -14.01
CA LEU A 10 -7.20 -7.43 -12.76
C LEU A 10 -8.00 -6.79 -11.61
N TRP A 11 -7.71 -7.20 -10.38
CA TRP A 11 -8.38 -6.66 -9.20
C TRP A 11 -8.06 -5.18 -9.01
N THR A 12 -9.11 -4.36 -8.96
CA THR A 12 -8.97 -2.92 -8.78
C THR A 12 -8.35 -2.61 -7.42
N HIS A 13 -7.49 -1.60 -7.38
CA HIS A 13 -6.73 -1.21 -6.19
C HIS A 13 -5.89 -2.32 -5.57
N ARG A 14 -5.61 -3.40 -6.34
CA ARG A 14 -4.88 -4.60 -5.87
C ARG A 14 -5.51 -5.27 -4.64
N ARG A 15 -6.81 -5.04 -4.39
CA ARG A 15 -7.55 -5.59 -3.25
C ARG A 15 -8.41 -6.76 -3.72
N ILE A 16 -8.26 -7.89 -3.05
CA ILE A 16 -8.94 -9.13 -3.35
C ILE A 16 -9.78 -9.54 -2.14
N PRO A 17 -11.07 -9.16 -2.09
CA PRO A 17 -11.97 -9.60 -1.02
C PRO A 17 -12.24 -11.09 -1.14
N TYR A 18 -12.31 -11.81 -0.02
CA TYR A 18 -12.57 -13.24 -0.02
C TYR A 18 -13.45 -13.69 1.16
N VAL A 19 -14.08 -14.85 0.98
CA VAL A 19 -14.72 -15.63 2.04
C VAL A 19 -14.34 -17.10 1.88
N PHE A 20 -14.27 -17.84 2.99
CA PHE A 20 -14.22 -19.28 2.98
C PHE A 20 -15.64 -19.85 3.10
N GLU A 21 -15.90 -20.99 2.47
CA GLU A 21 -17.08 -21.78 2.81
C GLU A 21 -17.00 -22.29 4.26
N ASN A 22 -18.14 -22.63 4.84
CA ASN A 22 -18.18 -23.16 6.20
C ASN A 22 -17.35 -24.45 6.32
N GLU A 23 -16.55 -24.56 7.40
CA GLU A 23 -15.74 -25.74 7.71
C GLU A 23 -14.74 -26.10 6.61
N TYR A 24 -14.22 -25.08 5.87
CA TYR A 24 -13.22 -25.31 4.83
C TYR A 24 -11.91 -25.87 5.44
N PRO A 25 -11.39 -27.04 4.97
CA PRO A 25 -10.36 -27.77 5.71
C PRO A 25 -8.92 -27.25 5.50
N TYR A 26 -8.65 -26.44 4.47
CA TYR A 26 -7.30 -25.98 4.09
C TYR A 26 -7.13 -24.47 4.25
N GLU A 27 -7.84 -23.87 5.22
CA GLU A 27 -7.81 -22.41 5.42
C GLU A 27 -6.40 -21.89 5.71
N SER A 28 -5.62 -22.62 6.50
CA SER A 28 -4.24 -22.26 6.84
C SER A 28 -3.35 -22.19 5.60
N GLU A 29 -3.38 -23.22 4.77
CA GLU A 29 -2.57 -23.32 3.55
C GLU A 29 -2.96 -22.27 2.52
N VAL A 30 -4.24 -21.93 2.43
CA VAL A 30 -4.71 -20.84 1.57
C VAL A 30 -4.23 -19.49 2.07
N ARG A 31 -4.28 -19.23 3.38
CA ARG A 31 -3.75 -17.99 3.96
C ARG A 31 -2.24 -17.86 3.75
N ASP A 32 -1.48 -18.93 3.96
CA ASP A 32 -0.04 -18.94 3.67
C ASP A 32 0.25 -18.62 2.18
N ALA A 33 -0.57 -19.16 1.27
CA ALA A 33 -0.45 -18.87 -0.15
C ALA A 33 -0.84 -17.40 -0.48
N MET A 34 -1.87 -16.84 0.18
CA MET A 34 -2.23 -15.43 0.06
C MET A 34 -1.07 -14.54 0.50
N ASP A 35 -0.45 -14.82 1.63
CA ASP A 35 0.68 -14.04 2.16
C ASP A 35 1.86 -14.05 1.17
N LYS A 36 2.20 -15.20 0.60
CA LYS A 36 3.25 -15.28 -0.43
C LYS A 36 2.96 -14.46 -1.67
N TRP A 37 1.72 -14.45 -2.16
CA TRP A 37 1.32 -13.61 -3.28
C TRP A 37 1.28 -12.12 -2.91
N GLN A 38 0.87 -11.76 -1.70
CA GLN A 38 0.91 -10.39 -1.18
C GLN A 38 2.34 -9.84 -1.17
N ASP A 39 3.26 -10.60 -0.56
CA ASP A 39 4.69 -10.24 -0.50
C ASP A 39 5.33 -10.14 -1.89
N ALA A 40 4.93 -11.04 -2.78
CA ALA A 40 5.47 -11.10 -4.14
C ALA A 40 5.07 -9.91 -5.00
N ALA A 41 3.82 -9.44 -4.93
CA ALA A 41 3.24 -8.54 -5.94
C ALA A 41 2.58 -7.28 -5.38
N GLY A 42 2.54 -7.13 -4.07
CA GLY A 42 1.86 -6.00 -3.44
C GLY A 42 0.35 -5.98 -3.69
N VAL A 43 -0.26 -7.14 -3.82
CA VAL A 43 -1.72 -7.34 -3.75
C VAL A 43 -2.14 -7.53 -2.30
N SER A 44 -3.41 -7.38 -1.98
CA SER A 44 -3.91 -7.53 -0.61
C SER A 44 -5.18 -8.38 -0.60
N PHE A 45 -5.12 -9.55 0.01
CA PHE A 45 -6.30 -10.36 0.30
C PHE A 45 -6.95 -9.89 1.60
N GLN A 46 -8.25 -9.65 1.57
CA GLN A 46 -9.00 -9.12 2.73
C GLN A 46 -10.30 -9.88 2.93
N PRO A 47 -10.67 -10.23 4.18
CA PRO A 47 -12.00 -10.73 4.46
C PRO A 47 -13.05 -9.79 3.87
N ARG A 48 -14.02 -10.33 3.13
CA ARG A 48 -15.09 -9.56 2.51
C ARG A 48 -15.97 -8.88 3.56
N ALA A 49 -16.22 -7.58 3.40
CA ALA A 49 -17.22 -6.84 4.15
C ALA A 49 -18.54 -6.71 3.34
N GLN A 50 -18.54 -5.91 2.28
CA GLN A 50 -19.72 -5.66 1.44
C GLN A 50 -19.36 -5.59 -0.07
N GLU A 51 -18.12 -5.93 -0.42
CA GLU A 51 -17.67 -5.83 -1.80
C GLU A 51 -18.49 -6.72 -2.72
N ALA A 52 -18.85 -6.18 -3.90
CA ALA A 52 -19.60 -6.91 -4.91
C ALA A 52 -18.76 -8.01 -5.59
N ASN A 53 -17.46 -7.72 -5.82
CA ASN A 53 -16.51 -8.63 -6.45
C ASN A 53 -15.65 -9.28 -5.36
N TYR A 54 -15.69 -10.60 -5.25
CA TYR A 54 -14.93 -11.32 -4.22
C TYR A 54 -14.73 -12.80 -4.58
N LEU A 55 -13.75 -13.42 -3.95
CA LEU A 55 -13.48 -14.84 -4.04
C LEU A 55 -14.31 -15.64 -3.03
N VAL A 56 -14.87 -16.75 -3.47
CA VAL A 56 -15.48 -17.78 -2.62
C VAL A 56 -14.56 -19.00 -2.65
N ILE A 57 -13.82 -19.21 -1.57
CA ILE A 57 -12.86 -20.32 -1.46
C ILE A 57 -13.56 -21.52 -0.89
N LYS A 58 -13.59 -22.61 -1.65
CA LYS A 58 -14.36 -23.79 -1.30
C LYS A 58 -13.68 -25.11 -1.71
N LYS A 59 -14.09 -26.20 -1.06
CA LYS A 59 -13.65 -27.56 -1.40
C LYS A 59 -14.59 -28.17 -2.44
N PRO A 60 -14.16 -28.38 -3.67
CA PRO A 60 -14.97 -29.02 -4.69
C PRO A 60 -15.02 -30.54 -4.47
N SER A 61 -16.02 -31.21 -5.07
CA SER A 61 -16.08 -32.67 -5.16
C SER A 61 -15.11 -33.24 -6.23
N GLY A 62 -14.60 -32.39 -7.11
CA GLY A 62 -13.69 -32.71 -8.20
C GLY A 62 -12.29 -32.16 -8.04
N GLY A 63 -11.66 -31.79 -9.14
CA GLY A 63 -10.35 -31.14 -9.17
C GLY A 63 -10.39 -29.70 -8.71
N SER A 64 -9.20 -29.17 -8.37
CA SER A 64 -9.05 -27.73 -8.10
C SER A 64 -9.20 -26.92 -9.38
N SER A 65 -9.73 -25.70 -9.28
CA SER A 65 -9.91 -24.77 -10.39
C SER A 65 -10.20 -23.37 -9.94
N SER A 66 -9.75 -22.39 -10.70
CA SER A 66 -10.11 -20.99 -10.53
C SER A 66 -10.27 -20.30 -11.88
N ALA A 67 -11.15 -19.32 -11.96
CA ALA A 67 -11.21 -18.42 -13.11
C ALA A 67 -10.00 -17.47 -13.13
N VAL A 68 -9.60 -17.04 -14.34
CA VAL A 68 -8.41 -16.20 -14.54
C VAL A 68 -8.79 -14.72 -14.40
N GLY A 69 -8.28 -14.06 -13.36
CA GLY A 69 -8.55 -12.67 -13.03
C GLY A 69 -9.94 -12.44 -12.42
N MET A 70 -10.32 -11.17 -12.27
CA MET A 70 -11.59 -10.75 -11.69
C MET A 70 -12.73 -10.95 -12.70
N GLN A 71 -13.74 -11.75 -12.36
CA GLN A 71 -14.86 -12.07 -13.25
C GLN A 71 -16.07 -11.12 -13.08
N GLY A 72 -16.12 -10.34 -12.01
CA GLY A 72 -17.32 -9.60 -11.60
C GLY A 72 -18.25 -10.45 -10.75
N GLY A 73 -18.73 -9.89 -9.63
CA GLY A 73 -19.53 -10.64 -8.65
C GLY A 73 -18.71 -11.66 -7.82
N PRO A 74 -19.40 -12.57 -7.14
CA PRO A 74 -18.75 -13.70 -6.46
C PRO A 74 -18.17 -14.68 -7.49
N GLN A 75 -16.91 -15.11 -7.27
CA GLN A 75 -16.26 -16.13 -8.12
C GLN A 75 -15.62 -17.23 -7.27
N ASP A 76 -15.82 -18.47 -7.73
CA ASP A 76 -15.32 -19.62 -7.03
C ASP A 76 -13.82 -19.83 -7.23
N VAL A 77 -13.13 -20.14 -6.13
CA VAL A 77 -11.79 -20.69 -6.11
C VAL A 77 -11.88 -22.06 -5.46
N ASN A 78 -11.88 -23.08 -6.29
CA ASN A 78 -12.03 -24.47 -5.88
C ASN A 78 -10.67 -25.07 -5.54
N ILE A 79 -10.43 -25.43 -4.29
CA ILE A 79 -9.16 -26.02 -3.84
C ILE A 79 -9.49 -27.30 -3.07
N ASN A 80 -9.21 -28.46 -3.67
CA ASN A 80 -9.46 -29.76 -3.07
C ASN A 80 -8.29 -30.30 -2.25
N ASP A 81 -7.13 -29.63 -2.32
CA ASP A 81 -5.94 -29.98 -1.56
C ASP A 81 -5.10 -28.71 -1.33
N GLY A 82 -4.66 -28.47 -0.09
CA GLY A 82 -3.98 -27.24 0.33
C GLY A 82 -2.73 -26.89 -0.48
N TYR A 83 -1.97 -27.88 -0.96
CA TYR A 83 -0.77 -27.61 -1.77
C TYR A 83 -1.04 -26.93 -3.12
N LYS A 84 -2.29 -26.93 -3.60
CA LYS A 84 -2.70 -26.25 -4.84
C LYS A 84 -3.06 -24.79 -4.66
N SER A 85 -3.06 -24.29 -3.42
CA SER A 85 -3.51 -22.92 -3.10
C SER A 85 -2.75 -21.86 -3.88
N LEU A 86 -1.43 -21.97 -4.01
CA LEU A 86 -0.62 -21.02 -4.79
C LEU A 86 -1.04 -20.98 -6.27
N HIS A 87 -1.29 -22.13 -6.87
CA HIS A 87 -1.69 -22.27 -8.27
C HIS A 87 -3.07 -21.63 -8.52
N GLU A 88 -4.07 -22.02 -7.74
CA GLU A 88 -5.44 -21.55 -7.95
C GLU A 88 -5.59 -20.05 -7.63
N LEU A 89 -4.89 -19.56 -6.61
CA LEU A 89 -4.82 -18.13 -6.35
C LEU A 89 -4.08 -17.37 -7.46
N GLY A 90 -3.06 -17.97 -8.07
CA GLY A 90 -2.38 -17.41 -9.24
C GLY A 90 -3.35 -17.18 -10.41
N HIS A 91 -4.27 -18.13 -10.67
CA HIS A 91 -5.35 -17.92 -11.64
C HIS A 91 -6.28 -16.78 -11.23
N ALA A 92 -6.75 -16.77 -9.99
CA ALA A 92 -7.60 -15.68 -9.48
C ALA A 92 -6.94 -14.30 -9.62
N LEU A 93 -5.62 -14.23 -9.53
CA LEU A 93 -4.81 -13.03 -9.73
C LEU A 93 -4.58 -12.67 -11.20
N GLY A 94 -5.00 -13.50 -12.15
CA GLY A 94 -4.93 -13.23 -13.59
C GLY A 94 -3.92 -14.08 -14.36
N LEU A 95 -3.17 -14.96 -13.72
CA LEU A 95 -2.15 -15.78 -14.38
C LEU A 95 -2.75 -16.96 -15.10
N LYS A 96 -2.24 -17.28 -16.28
CA LYS A 96 -2.52 -18.52 -17.03
C LYS A 96 -1.43 -19.56 -16.80
N HIS A 97 -1.72 -20.78 -17.22
CA HIS A 97 -0.70 -21.84 -17.22
C HIS A 97 0.50 -21.46 -18.09
N GLU A 98 1.68 -21.77 -17.61
CA GLU A 98 2.93 -21.50 -18.32
C GLU A 98 3.07 -22.29 -19.60
N GLN A 99 2.61 -23.54 -19.63
CA GLN A 99 2.69 -24.41 -20.81
C GLN A 99 1.74 -24.03 -21.95
N VAL A 100 0.83 -23.07 -21.79
CA VAL A 100 -0.03 -22.58 -22.88
C VAL A 100 0.47 -21.29 -23.53
N ARG A 101 1.61 -20.78 -23.12
CA ARG A 101 2.22 -19.55 -23.65
C ARG A 101 2.44 -19.63 -25.16
N SER A 102 2.26 -18.49 -25.83
CA SER A 102 2.46 -18.37 -27.28
C SER A 102 3.88 -18.71 -27.76
N ASP A 103 4.89 -18.58 -26.89
CA ASP A 103 6.30 -18.88 -27.19
C ASP A 103 6.79 -20.24 -26.64
N ARG A 104 5.89 -21.04 -26.03
CA ARG A 104 6.23 -22.33 -25.39
C ARG A 104 7.09 -23.22 -26.27
N ASP A 105 6.73 -23.36 -27.55
CA ASP A 105 7.40 -24.31 -28.49
C ASP A 105 8.86 -23.92 -28.78
N SER A 106 9.32 -22.74 -28.35
CA SER A 106 10.74 -22.39 -28.36
C SER A 106 11.53 -23.07 -27.24
N TYR A 107 10.86 -23.52 -26.18
CA TYR A 107 11.47 -24.04 -24.95
C TYR A 107 11.21 -25.51 -24.68
N VAL A 108 10.05 -26.06 -25.08
CA VAL A 108 9.68 -27.45 -24.80
C VAL A 108 9.23 -28.19 -26.05
N ASP A 109 9.49 -29.49 -26.07
CA ASP A 109 8.95 -30.46 -27.05
C ASP A 109 7.76 -31.19 -26.45
N MET A 110 6.59 -31.04 -27.07
CA MET A 110 5.36 -31.65 -26.60
C MET A 110 5.31 -33.13 -26.96
N GLN A 111 4.91 -33.95 -25.99
CA GLN A 111 4.73 -35.40 -26.13
C GLN A 111 3.23 -35.74 -26.32
N TRP A 112 2.64 -35.27 -27.41
CA TRP A 112 1.19 -35.30 -27.65
C TRP A 112 0.58 -36.70 -27.54
N GLY A 113 1.34 -37.76 -27.85
CA GLY A 113 0.90 -39.16 -27.72
C GLY A 113 0.59 -39.59 -26.28
N ASN A 114 1.11 -38.86 -25.30
CA ASN A 114 0.91 -39.13 -23.87
C ASN A 114 -0.24 -38.29 -23.25
N ILE A 115 -0.93 -37.51 -24.05
CA ILE A 115 -1.97 -36.56 -23.59
C ILE A 115 -3.30 -36.97 -24.24
N ALA A 116 -4.32 -37.30 -23.44
CA ALA A 116 -5.66 -37.58 -23.95
C ALA A 116 -6.22 -36.35 -24.70
N GLY A 117 -6.78 -36.57 -25.89
CA GLY A 117 -7.21 -35.52 -26.77
C GLY A 117 -6.07 -34.86 -27.59
N GLY A 118 -4.82 -35.26 -27.38
CA GLY A 118 -3.66 -34.83 -28.16
C GLY A 118 -3.56 -33.29 -28.28
N THR A 119 -3.34 -32.80 -29.50
CA THR A 119 -3.24 -31.36 -29.80
C THR A 119 -4.50 -30.56 -29.53
N GLY A 120 -5.66 -31.22 -29.36
CA GLY A 120 -6.94 -30.60 -29.03
C GLY A 120 -7.17 -30.42 -27.52
N ASN A 121 -6.27 -30.89 -26.66
CA ASN A 121 -6.43 -30.73 -25.22
C ASN A 121 -6.16 -29.26 -24.80
N HIS A 122 -7.19 -28.59 -24.32
CA HIS A 122 -7.16 -27.17 -23.98
C HIS A 122 -6.13 -26.80 -22.90
N ASN A 123 -5.72 -27.75 -22.03
CA ASN A 123 -4.69 -27.52 -21.01
C ASN A 123 -3.28 -27.38 -21.61
N PHE A 124 -3.10 -27.75 -22.89
CA PHE A 124 -1.82 -27.69 -23.59
C PHE A 124 -1.88 -26.92 -24.91
N THR A 125 -3.07 -26.52 -25.36
CA THR A 125 -3.22 -25.70 -26.56
C THR A 125 -2.60 -24.32 -26.31
N LEU A 126 -1.77 -23.84 -27.27
CA LEU A 126 -1.17 -22.53 -27.21
C LEU A 126 -2.27 -21.45 -27.17
N ASP A 127 -2.07 -20.47 -26.32
CA ASP A 127 -2.84 -19.24 -26.34
C ASP A 127 -2.09 -18.14 -27.11
N PRO A 128 -2.42 -17.92 -28.40
CA PRO A 128 -1.76 -16.90 -29.22
C PRO A 128 -2.03 -15.47 -28.74
N THR A 129 -3.04 -15.31 -27.88
CA THR A 129 -3.40 -14.00 -27.29
C THR A 129 -2.69 -13.75 -25.97
N SER A 130 -1.87 -14.66 -25.49
CA SER A 130 -1.16 -14.50 -24.23
C SER A 130 -0.18 -13.33 -24.27
N ASN A 131 -0.15 -12.55 -23.21
CA ASN A 131 0.85 -11.53 -22.96
C ASN A 131 1.92 -12.10 -22.04
N ASN A 132 3.08 -12.42 -22.61
CA ASN A 132 4.20 -13.03 -21.88
C ASN A 132 5.01 -11.94 -21.22
N LEU A 133 4.86 -11.78 -19.91
CA LEU A 133 5.47 -10.68 -19.17
C LEU A 133 6.99 -10.85 -18.97
N THR A 134 7.51 -12.04 -18.87
CA THR A 134 8.94 -12.33 -18.67
C THR A 134 9.41 -13.58 -19.47
N ALA A 135 10.69 -14.20 -19.36
CA ALA A 135 11.18 -15.40 -20.08
C ALA A 135 10.44 -16.70 -19.65
N TYR A 136 10.35 -17.76 -20.39
CA TYR A 136 9.68 -19.00 -20.03
C TYR A 136 10.23 -19.60 -18.72
N ASP A 137 9.33 -19.96 -17.80
CA ASP A 137 9.70 -20.42 -16.48
C ASP A 137 9.33 -21.88 -16.22
N ARG A 138 10.29 -22.77 -16.41
CA ARG A 138 10.10 -24.20 -16.13
C ARG A 138 9.84 -24.54 -14.65
N LYS A 139 10.02 -23.59 -13.73
CA LYS A 139 9.80 -23.76 -12.28
C LYS A 139 8.53 -23.05 -11.78
N SER A 140 7.80 -22.39 -12.66
CA SER A 140 6.60 -21.65 -12.29
C SER A 140 5.59 -22.51 -11.56
N VAL A 141 4.94 -21.94 -10.53
CA VAL A 141 3.79 -22.57 -9.88
C VAL A 141 2.61 -22.73 -10.84
N MET A 142 2.60 -21.97 -11.94
CA MET A 142 1.58 -22.03 -12.98
C MET A 142 1.92 -23.05 -14.09
N HIS A 143 3.05 -23.77 -14.02
CA HIS A 143 3.46 -24.76 -14.99
C HIS A 143 3.03 -26.18 -14.55
N TYR A 144 2.35 -26.91 -15.44
CA TYR A 144 2.02 -28.30 -15.16
C TYR A 144 3.28 -29.13 -14.99
N PRO A 145 3.26 -30.16 -14.10
CA PRO A 145 4.40 -31.05 -13.94
C PRO A 145 4.65 -31.84 -15.20
N ALA A 146 5.92 -32.08 -15.51
CA ALA A 146 6.35 -33.07 -16.50
C ALA A 146 7.67 -33.69 -16.01
N PRO A 147 7.65 -34.99 -15.66
CA PRO A 147 6.58 -35.95 -15.89
C PRO A 147 5.32 -35.68 -15.07
N ALA A 148 4.18 -36.23 -15.49
CA ALA A 148 2.89 -36.03 -14.87
C ALA A 148 2.09 -37.35 -14.76
N LYS A 149 1.25 -37.43 -13.71
CA LYS A 149 0.36 -38.55 -13.46
C LYS A 149 -1.02 -38.00 -13.08
N GLY A 150 -2.03 -38.28 -13.90
CA GLY A 150 -3.39 -37.79 -13.65
C GLY A 150 -3.63 -36.29 -13.85
N TRP A 151 -2.69 -35.59 -14.47
CA TRP A 151 -2.82 -34.16 -14.74
C TRP A 151 -3.07 -33.86 -16.21
N GLY A 152 -3.98 -32.94 -16.51
CA GLY A 152 -4.16 -32.44 -17.86
C GLY A 152 -4.53 -33.46 -18.92
N GLY A 153 -5.11 -34.61 -18.52
CA GLY A 153 -5.44 -35.70 -19.43
C GLY A 153 -4.36 -36.79 -19.52
N THR A 154 -3.39 -36.83 -18.60
CA THR A 154 -2.44 -37.98 -18.48
C THR A 154 -3.10 -39.17 -17.76
N PRO A 155 -2.60 -40.39 -17.95
CA PRO A 155 -3.09 -41.55 -17.22
C PRO A 155 -3.03 -41.38 -15.71
N PRO A 156 -4.06 -41.80 -14.95
CA PRO A 156 -4.09 -41.61 -13.49
C PRO A 156 -3.21 -42.61 -12.73
N ASP A 157 -2.81 -43.67 -13.35
CA ASP A 157 -2.06 -44.81 -12.79
C ASP A 157 -0.60 -44.89 -13.27
N GLN A 158 -0.25 -44.14 -14.30
CA GLN A 158 1.08 -44.17 -14.92
C GLN A 158 1.64 -42.73 -15.04
N GLU A 159 2.89 -42.55 -14.59
CA GLU A 159 3.63 -41.31 -14.82
C GLU A 159 4.18 -41.27 -16.25
N VAL A 160 3.86 -40.21 -16.99
CA VAL A 160 4.27 -40.01 -18.38
C VAL A 160 4.79 -38.61 -18.61
N TRP A 161 5.75 -38.48 -19.54
CA TRP A 161 6.22 -37.15 -19.96
C TRP A 161 5.21 -36.54 -20.94
N THR A 162 4.70 -35.37 -20.57
CA THR A 162 3.84 -34.53 -21.42
C THR A 162 4.64 -33.54 -22.23
N MET A 163 5.78 -33.13 -21.70
CA MET A 163 6.70 -32.14 -22.27
C MET A 163 8.13 -32.50 -21.92
N ARG A 164 9.07 -32.12 -22.80
CA ARG A 164 10.51 -32.25 -22.58
C ARG A 164 11.15 -30.86 -22.74
N TRP A 165 12.04 -30.50 -21.82
CA TRP A 165 12.81 -29.29 -21.96
C TRP A 165 13.82 -29.42 -23.10
N LYS A 166 13.83 -28.50 -24.06
CA LYS A 166 14.67 -28.62 -25.27
C LYS A 166 16.16 -28.58 -24.99
N ALA A 167 16.58 -27.75 -24.01
CA ALA A 167 18.00 -27.66 -23.66
C ALA A 167 18.54 -28.91 -22.96
N ASP A 168 17.67 -29.66 -22.22
CA ASP A 168 18.01 -30.90 -21.55
C ASP A 168 16.73 -31.72 -21.27
N SER A 169 16.51 -32.76 -22.06
CA SER A 169 15.29 -33.55 -22.01
C SER A 169 15.11 -34.39 -20.72
N SER A 170 16.11 -34.47 -19.86
CA SER A 170 16.05 -35.10 -18.54
C SER A 170 15.49 -34.20 -17.45
N VAL A 171 15.43 -32.91 -17.72
CA VAL A 171 14.99 -31.90 -16.75
C VAL A 171 13.48 -31.95 -16.59
N GLU A 172 13.02 -32.12 -15.35
CA GLU A 172 11.61 -32.05 -14.98
C GLU A 172 11.08 -30.62 -15.04
N LEU A 173 9.78 -30.45 -15.26
CA LEU A 173 9.10 -29.19 -15.40
C LEU A 173 8.00 -29.03 -14.35
N GLY A 174 7.69 -27.77 -14.00
CA GLY A 174 6.66 -27.40 -13.04
C GLY A 174 7.14 -27.30 -11.59
N ALA A 175 6.51 -26.50 -10.79
CA ALA A 175 6.88 -26.26 -9.40
C ALA A 175 6.89 -27.54 -8.55
N GLY A 176 6.03 -28.52 -8.87
CA GLY A 176 5.97 -29.79 -8.18
C GLY A 176 7.28 -30.57 -8.20
N ALA A 177 8.08 -30.42 -9.27
CA ALA A 177 9.38 -31.07 -9.41
C ALA A 177 10.50 -30.41 -8.59
N TYR A 178 10.38 -29.10 -8.30
CA TYR A 178 11.45 -28.33 -7.69
C TYR A 178 11.17 -27.88 -6.28
N GLN A 179 9.92 -27.54 -5.98
CA GLN A 179 9.54 -26.82 -4.74
C GLN A 179 8.37 -27.47 -4.02
N GLY A 180 7.86 -28.61 -4.54
CA GLY A 180 6.69 -29.28 -3.95
C GLY A 180 5.43 -28.41 -3.88
N TRP A 181 5.29 -27.41 -4.77
CA TRP A 181 4.22 -26.41 -4.76
C TRP A 181 4.23 -25.48 -3.53
N SER A 182 5.35 -25.42 -2.80
CA SER A 182 5.44 -24.71 -1.53
C SER A 182 5.84 -23.25 -1.65
N ASP A 183 6.36 -22.80 -2.82
CA ASP A 183 6.80 -21.42 -3.01
C ASP A 183 6.66 -20.95 -4.47
N LEU A 184 6.76 -19.63 -4.66
CA LEU A 184 6.75 -18.96 -5.95
C LEU A 184 8.16 -18.86 -6.52
N SER A 185 8.31 -19.04 -7.81
CA SER A 185 9.57 -18.72 -8.49
C SER A 185 9.82 -17.21 -8.52
N ASP A 186 11.08 -16.78 -8.73
CA ASP A 186 11.39 -15.36 -8.90
C ASP A 186 10.69 -14.74 -10.12
N LEU A 187 10.42 -15.56 -11.14
CA LEU A 187 9.72 -15.13 -12.33
C LEU A 187 8.19 -15.06 -12.10
N ASP A 188 7.59 -15.92 -11.31
CA ASP A 188 6.20 -15.77 -10.85
C ASP A 188 6.02 -14.42 -10.13
N LYS A 189 6.91 -14.13 -9.16
CA LYS A 189 6.91 -12.88 -8.40
C LYS A 189 7.06 -11.66 -9.31
N THR A 190 8.04 -11.68 -10.20
CA THR A 190 8.32 -10.58 -11.13
C THR A 190 7.17 -10.34 -12.10
N GLY A 191 6.63 -11.41 -12.67
CA GLY A 191 5.54 -11.30 -13.63
C GLY A 191 4.26 -10.76 -13.03
N LEU A 192 3.89 -11.19 -11.81
CA LEU A 192 2.70 -10.64 -11.17
C LEU A 192 2.87 -9.16 -10.77
N ARG A 193 4.06 -8.75 -10.31
CA ARG A 193 4.36 -7.31 -10.11
C ARG A 193 4.16 -6.49 -11.38
N GLN A 194 4.66 -7.00 -12.52
CA GLN A 194 4.50 -6.32 -13.81
C GLN A 194 3.03 -6.24 -14.23
N ALA A 195 2.25 -7.31 -13.99
CA ALA A 195 0.83 -7.33 -14.28
C ALA A 195 0.06 -6.23 -13.55
N TYR A 196 0.36 -6.06 -12.27
CA TYR A 196 -0.28 -5.06 -11.42
C TYR A 196 0.41 -3.68 -11.45
N ASN A 197 1.50 -3.52 -12.20
CA ASN A 197 2.16 -2.23 -12.35
C ASN A 197 1.19 -1.20 -12.97
N GLY A 198 1.08 -0.03 -12.34
CA GLY A 198 0.14 1.02 -12.75
C GLY A 198 -1.28 0.91 -12.16
N ILE A 199 -1.65 -0.20 -11.50
CA ILE A 199 -2.88 -0.25 -10.72
C ILE A 199 -2.60 0.43 -9.36
N PRO A 200 -3.34 1.49 -8.98
CA PRO A 200 -3.13 2.18 -7.72
C PRO A 200 -3.26 1.24 -6.52
N GLN A 201 -2.34 1.34 -5.60
CA GLN A 201 -2.39 0.64 -4.32
C GLN A 201 -2.55 1.70 -3.23
N PRO A 202 -3.71 1.79 -2.54
CA PRO A 202 -3.94 2.81 -1.52
C PRO A 202 -2.96 2.71 -0.34
N MET A 203 -2.53 1.49 -0.02
CA MET A 203 -1.53 1.23 1.01
C MET A 203 -0.59 0.14 0.51
N GLY A 204 0.70 0.48 0.40
CA GLY A 204 1.77 -0.46 0.03
C GLY A 204 2.11 -1.43 1.17
N PRO A 205 3.03 -2.37 0.93
CA PRO A 205 3.57 -3.21 1.99
C PRO A 205 4.26 -2.35 3.05
N GLU A 206 4.26 -2.85 4.27
CA GLU A 206 5.04 -2.25 5.35
C GLU A 206 6.53 -2.29 4.99
N THR A 207 7.19 -1.13 5.05
CA THR A 207 8.61 -0.99 4.71
C THR A 207 9.51 -1.03 5.94
N ALA A 208 8.95 -0.67 7.10
CA ALA A 208 9.65 -0.68 8.37
C ALA A 208 8.67 -0.78 9.55
N HIS A 209 9.08 -1.43 10.61
CA HIS A 209 8.37 -1.44 11.88
C HIS A 209 9.38 -1.38 13.03
N GLY A 210 8.89 -0.97 14.20
CA GLY A 210 9.72 -0.87 15.38
C GLY A 210 8.90 -0.48 16.60
N SER A 211 9.58 -0.39 17.74
CA SER A 211 9.00 0.07 19.00
C SER A 211 9.76 1.28 19.51
N TRP A 212 9.05 2.33 19.82
CA TRP A 212 9.62 3.47 20.50
C TRP A 212 9.77 3.20 22.00
N ASN A 213 10.88 3.63 22.58
CA ASN A 213 11.13 3.49 24.02
C ASN A 213 10.21 4.39 24.86
N ASN A 214 9.58 5.39 24.26
CA ASN A 214 8.78 6.41 24.94
C ASN A 214 7.49 6.72 24.14
N PRO A 215 6.41 7.15 24.82
CA PRO A 215 5.22 7.65 24.15
C PRO A 215 5.47 9.07 23.62
N TYR A 216 5.36 9.28 22.33
CA TYR A 216 5.48 10.58 21.68
C TYR A 216 4.11 11.22 21.48
N ALA A 217 3.97 12.49 21.88
CA ALA A 217 2.70 13.24 21.83
C ALA A 217 2.50 13.97 20.51
N SER A 218 3.58 14.43 19.89
CA SER A 218 3.58 15.10 18.59
C SER A 218 4.54 14.39 17.68
N GLN A 219 4.08 14.05 16.48
CA GLN A 219 4.87 13.38 15.47
C GLN A 219 4.42 13.86 14.10
N PHE A 220 5.36 14.20 13.23
CA PHE A 220 5.07 14.55 11.84
C PHE A 220 6.32 14.46 10.95
N PRO A 221 6.15 14.13 9.67
CA PRO A 221 7.22 14.22 8.68
C PRO A 221 7.37 15.64 8.14
N PHE A 222 8.57 15.99 7.67
CA PHE A 222 8.84 17.21 6.91
C PHE A 222 9.93 16.98 5.87
N THR A 223 9.98 17.86 4.85
CA THR A 223 10.99 17.79 3.79
C THR A 223 11.78 19.06 3.77
N VAL A 224 13.10 18.98 3.83
CA VAL A 224 14.03 20.12 3.72
C VAL A 224 15.27 19.70 2.94
N GLY A 225 15.76 20.56 2.05
CA GLY A 225 16.94 20.27 1.24
C GLY A 225 16.81 19.03 0.34
N GLY A 226 15.58 18.65 -0.04
CA GLY A 226 15.29 17.46 -0.84
C GLY A 226 15.35 16.13 -0.08
N ARG A 227 15.60 16.16 1.24
CA ARG A 227 15.59 15.01 2.13
C ARG A 227 14.34 15.03 3.01
N GLN A 228 13.88 13.85 3.41
CA GLN A 228 12.74 13.71 4.32
C GLN A 228 13.20 13.39 5.73
N PHE A 229 12.52 13.96 6.70
CA PHE A 229 12.79 13.79 8.12
C PHE A 229 11.51 13.54 8.89
N PHE A 230 11.66 12.99 10.09
CA PHE A 230 10.59 12.70 11.02
C PHE A 230 10.91 13.36 12.36
N TYR A 231 10.00 14.18 12.86
CA TYR A 231 10.08 14.77 14.18
C TYR A 231 9.22 14.02 15.18
N GLY A 232 9.71 13.86 16.41
CA GLY A 232 8.93 13.30 17.52
C GLY A 232 9.23 13.99 18.85
N GLN A 233 8.20 14.31 19.63
CA GLN A 233 8.33 14.82 21.00
C GLN A 233 7.74 13.83 22.00
N ASN A 234 8.51 13.46 23.03
CA ASN A 234 8.10 12.62 24.14
C ASN A 234 7.06 13.34 25.01
N ARG A 235 5.96 12.62 25.31
CA ARG A 235 4.85 13.13 26.12
C ARG A 235 5.24 13.48 27.56
N ASN A 236 6.20 12.77 28.15
CA ASN A 236 6.44 12.81 29.61
C ASN A 236 7.57 13.74 30.03
N ASN A 237 8.59 13.92 29.17
CA ASN A 237 9.81 14.63 29.55
C ASN A 237 10.24 15.72 28.58
N ASN A 238 9.38 16.05 27.60
CA ASN A 238 9.62 17.07 26.57
C ASN A 238 10.86 16.81 25.70
N TYR A 239 11.47 15.64 25.77
CA TYR A 239 12.55 15.24 24.87
C TYR A 239 12.00 15.18 23.44
N TRP A 240 12.76 15.71 22.49
CA TRP A 240 12.42 15.66 21.09
C TRP A 240 13.61 15.15 20.27
N PHE A 241 13.31 14.60 19.11
CA PHE A 241 14.32 14.16 18.15
C PHE A 241 13.89 14.45 16.72
N ILE A 242 14.88 14.52 15.84
CA ILE A 242 14.70 14.52 14.39
C ILE A 242 15.49 13.33 13.84
N GLN A 243 14.84 12.54 12.99
CA GLN A 243 15.42 11.37 12.36
C GLN A 243 15.16 11.42 10.86
N GLU A 244 16.12 10.99 10.05
CA GLU A 244 15.95 10.95 8.60
C GLU A 244 14.96 9.83 8.21
N LEU A 245 14.13 10.10 7.19
CA LEU A 245 13.34 9.09 6.50
C LEU A 245 14.03 8.75 5.18
N LEU A 246 14.47 7.53 5.03
CA LEU A 246 15.20 7.07 3.85
C LEU A 246 14.26 6.85 2.66
N THR A 247 14.80 6.89 1.45
CA THR A 247 14.03 6.71 0.20
C THR A 247 13.39 5.34 0.05
N ASP A 248 13.86 4.33 0.81
CA ASP A 248 13.24 2.99 0.89
C ASP A 248 12.12 2.91 1.95
N GLY A 249 11.75 4.03 2.56
CA GLY A 249 10.69 4.13 3.56
C GLY A 249 11.08 3.69 4.96
N LYS A 250 12.39 3.54 5.25
CA LYS A 250 12.88 3.20 6.59
C LYS A 250 13.33 4.43 7.37
N MET A 251 13.39 4.27 8.69
CA MET A 251 14.01 5.27 9.56
C MET A 251 15.54 5.19 9.39
N GLY A 252 16.16 6.34 9.12
CA GLY A 252 17.60 6.53 9.05
C GLY A 252 18.19 6.94 10.41
N ASP A 253 19.31 7.67 10.37
CA ASP A 253 19.97 8.15 11.55
C ASP A 253 19.23 9.32 12.22
N GLU A 254 19.35 9.43 13.53
CA GLU A 254 18.94 10.63 14.26
C GLU A 254 19.91 11.77 13.94
N THR A 255 19.36 12.89 13.48
CA THR A 255 20.14 14.04 13.01
C THR A 255 20.24 15.15 14.04
N ASP A 256 19.24 15.23 14.94
CA ASP A 256 19.20 16.22 16.01
C ASP A 256 18.28 15.78 17.14
N ASN A 257 18.53 16.27 18.35
CA ASN A 257 17.69 16.03 19.53
C ASN A 257 17.87 17.11 20.58
N GLY A 258 16.95 17.13 21.53
CA GLY A 258 17.01 18.05 22.64
C GLY A 258 15.86 17.90 23.63
N THR A 259 15.74 18.86 24.53
CA THR A 259 14.63 18.90 25.49
C THR A 259 14.03 20.28 25.51
N TRP A 260 12.74 20.36 25.20
CA TRP A 260 12.01 21.62 25.29
C TRP A 260 11.77 22.04 26.75
N LYS A 261 11.78 23.34 26.98
CA LYS A 261 11.43 23.88 28.31
C LYS A 261 9.99 23.54 28.71
N PHE A 262 9.09 23.44 27.72
CA PHE A 262 7.66 23.20 27.91
C PHE A 262 7.16 22.05 27.04
N ALA A 263 6.02 21.46 27.42
CA ALA A 263 5.28 20.53 26.58
C ALA A 263 4.50 21.30 25.49
N TYR A 264 5.03 21.36 24.29
CA TYR A 264 4.34 21.96 23.15
C TYR A 264 3.34 20.97 22.58
N LYS A 265 2.05 21.30 22.58
CA LYS A 265 0.96 20.42 22.14
C LYS A 265 0.53 20.64 20.70
N SER A 266 0.58 21.88 20.23
CA SER A 266 0.34 22.21 18.83
C SER A 266 1.69 22.40 18.15
N GLN A 267 2.03 21.51 17.24
CA GLN A 267 3.31 21.50 16.54
C GLN A 267 3.10 21.06 15.10
N PHE A 268 3.77 21.72 14.17
CA PHE A 268 3.78 21.38 12.75
C PHE A 268 4.96 22.05 12.04
N SER A 269 5.29 21.56 10.86
CA SER A 269 6.21 22.24 9.95
C SER A 269 5.45 22.96 8.85
N PHE A 270 6.06 24.01 8.30
CA PHE A 270 5.59 24.71 7.11
C PHE A 270 6.77 25.17 6.26
N THR A 271 6.51 25.40 4.96
CA THR A 271 7.52 25.83 4.00
C THR A 271 7.10 27.15 3.38
N ASP A 272 7.96 28.15 3.42
CA ASP A 272 7.80 29.40 2.70
C ASP A 272 9.15 29.91 2.20
N GLY A 273 9.16 30.57 1.03
CA GLY A 273 10.37 31.11 0.42
C GLY A 273 11.50 30.09 0.20
N GLY A 274 11.17 28.80 0.09
CA GLY A 274 12.14 27.69 -0.05
C GLY A 274 12.83 27.29 1.27
N ARG A 275 12.47 27.90 2.39
CA ARG A 275 12.91 27.54 3.74
C ARG A 275 11.81 26.75 4.46
N VAL A 276 12.20 25.90 5.40
CA VAL A 276 11.28 25.10 6.21
C VAL A 276 11.35 25.55 7.66
N PHE A 277 10.21 25.66 8.27
CA PHE A 277 10.09 26.14 9.65
C PHE A 277 9.31 25.16 10.51
N PHE A 278 9.60 25.16 11.78
CA PHE A 278 8.90 24.47 12.86
C PHE A 278 8.14 25.46 13.70
N TYR A 279 6.87 25.22 13.94
CA TYR A 279 6.04 25.97 14.88
C TYR A 279 5.72 25.11 16.10
N GLY A 280 5.75 25.72 17.29
CA GLY A 280 5.33 25.08 18.52
C GLY A 280 4.58 26.03 19.44
N GLN A 281 3.44 25.56 20.03
CA GLN A 281 2.70 26.31 21.07
C GLN A 281 2.58 25.51 22.36
N ASN A 282 2.95 26.15 23.49
CA ASN A 282 2.66 25.70 24.84
C ASN A 282 1.23 26.08 25.22
N MET A 283 0.37 25.09 25.44
CA MET A 283 -1.04 25.32 25.71
C MET A 283 -1.31 25.96 27.08
N ASN A 284 -0.46 25.75 28.06
CA ASN A 284 -0.68 26.26 29.42
C ASN A 284 -0.33 27.76 29.54
N GLU A 285 0.83 28.15 29.01
CA GLU A 285 1.34 29.53 29.08
C GLU A 285 1.06 30.31 27.80
N LYS A 286 0.49 29.64 26.77
CA LYS A 286 0.15 30.23 25.48
C LYS A 286 1.35 30.78 24.69
N ASN A 287 2.57 30.45 25.11
CA ASN A 287 3.79 30.85 24.41
C ASN A 287 3.92 30.06 23.14
N TRP A 288 4.33 30.71 22.08
CA TRP A 288 4.62 30.07 20.79
C TRP A 288 5.99 30.56 20.28
N PHE A 289 6.56 29.76 19.39
CA PHE A 289 7.79 30.09 18.68
C PHE A 289 7.78 29.52 17.26
N ILE A 290 8.60 30.12 16.42
CA ILE A 290 8.94 29.59 15.10
C ILE A 290 10.46 29.45 15.03
N GLN A 291 10.93 28.31 14.53
CA GLN A 291 12.34 28.01 14.40
C GLN A 291 12.60 27.41 13.02
N GLU A 292 13.72 27.75 12.39
CA GLU A 292 14.07 27.17 11.09
C GLU A 292 14.47 25.72 11.20
N LEU A 293 14.14 24.91 10.19
CA LEU A 293 14.62 23.53 10.01
C LEU A 293 15.68 23.53 8.91
N LEU A 294 16.89 23.09 9.22
CA LEU A 294 18.04 23.15 8.32
C LEU A 294 18.09 21.95 7.38
N ALA A 295 18.76 22.10 6.23
CA ALA A 295 18.86 21.07 5.18
C ALA A 295 19.53 19.76 5.64
N ASP A 296 20.30 19.81 6.75
CA ASP A 296 20.92 18.64 7.37
C ASP A 296 20.00 17.95 8.42
N GLY A 297 18.75 18.40 8.55
CA GLY A 297 17.78 17.83 9.47
C GLY A 297 17.95 18.30 10.91
N LYS A 298 18.52 19.48 11.13
CA LYS A 298 18.70 20.06 12.47
C LYS A 298 17.76 21.24 12.72
N MET A 299 17.49 21.49 14.00
CA MET A 299 16.88 22.76 14.43
C MET A 299 17.87 23.89 14.24
N GLY A 300 17.44 24.89 13.49
CA GLY A 300 18.19 26.13 13.27
C GLY A 300 17.86 27.22 14.30
N SER A 301 17.98 28.47 13.90
CA SER A 301 17.69 29.62 14.75
C SER A 301 16.20 29.86 14.91
N GLU A 302 15.78 30.31 16.08
CA GLU A 302 14.44 30.84 16.30
C GLU A 302 14.27 32.14 15.48
N THR A 303 13.19 32.21 14.71
CA THR A 303 12.89 33.34 13.82
C THR A 303 11.82 34.27 14.41
N ALA A 304 10.91 33.72 15.23
CA ALA A 304 9.87 34.48 15.90
C ALA A 304 9.38 33.75 17.16
N ASN A 305 8.89 34.55 18.13
CA ASN A 305 8.20 34.04 19.31
C ASN A 305 7.16 35.04 19.80
N GLY A 306 6.29 34.57 20.67
CA GLY A 306 5.28 35.45 21.29
C GLY A 306 4.37 34.69 22.25
N THR A 307 3.33 35.38 22.68
CA THR A 307 2.29 34.82 23.54
C THR A 307 0.92 35.14 22.96
N TRP A 308 0.11 34.13 22.76
CA TRP A 308 -1.27 34.29 22.32
C TRP A 308 -2.18 34.71 23.47
N ASN A 309 -3.27 35.38 23.14
CA ASN A 309 -4.32 35.68 24.13
C ASN A 309 -5.03 34.42 24.62
N ASP A 310 -5.14 33.43 23.77
CA ASP A 310 -5.83 32.17 24.03
C ASP A 310 -4.95 30.94 23.73
N ALA A 311 -5.29 29.81 24.33
CA ALA A 311 -4.71 28.52 24.01
C ALA A 311 -5.43 27.91 22.78
N TYR A 312 -4.85 28.01 21.61
CA TYR A 312 -5.44 27.52 20.37
C TYR A 312 -5.11 26.04 20.18
N ALA A 313 -6.10 25.18 20.42
CA ALA A 313 -5.92 23.72 20.38
C ALA A 313 -5.87 23.15 18.98
N MET A 314 -6.56 23.80 18.03
CA MET A 314 -6.55 23.41 16.62
C MET A 314 -5.80 24.47 15.82
N GLN A 315 -4.69 24.06 15.23
CA GLN A 315 -3.82 24.96 14.47
C GLN A 315 -3.22 24.22 13.28
N PHE A 316 -3.16 24.89 12.13
CA PHE A 316 -2.51 24.36 10.93
C PHE A 316 -2.16 25.47 9.95
N PRO A 317 -1.08 25.29 9.15
CA PRO A 317 -0.77 26.15 8.02
C PRO A 317 -1.56 25.71 6.78
N TYR A 318 -1.80 26.64 5.85
CA TYR A 318 -2.33 26.35 4.52
C TYR A 318 -1.87 27.41 3.52
N CYS A 319 -1.87 27.08 2.22
CA CYS A 319 -1.38 27.96 1.17
C CYS A 319 -2.49 28.27 0.16
N ILE A 320 -2.67 29.53 -0.20
CA ILE A 320 -3.55 29.97 -1.30
C ILE A 320 -2.77 30.89 -2.22
N ASN A 321 -2.69 30.53 -3.50
CA ASN A 321 -2.01 31.32 -4.54
C ASN A 321 -0.58 31.76 -4.16
N GLY A 322 0.16 30.85 -3.52
CA GLY A 322 1.55 31.11 -3.10
C GLY A 322 1.70 31.94 -1.82
N ASN A 323 0.62 32.36 -1.19
CA ASN A 323 0.64 32.98 0.13
C ASN A 323 0.35 31.96 1.21
N LEU A 324 1.14 31.95 2.25
CA LEU A 324 1.01 31.04 3.38
C LEU A 324 0.24 31.73 4.51
N TYR A 325 -0.72 30.99 5.05
CA TYR A 325 -1.59 31.41 6.13
C TYR A 325 -1.55 30.42 7.28
N PHE A 326 -1.91 30.90 8.44
CA PHE A 326 -1.98 30.15 9.68
C PHE A 326 -3.38 30.30 10.28
N TYR A 327 -4.05 29.18 10.52
CA TYR A 327 -5.35 29.14 11.19
C TYR A 327 -5.18 28.67 12.62
N GLY A 328 -5.95 29.24 13.55
CA GLY A 328 -6.04 28.77 14.92
C GLY A 328 -7.45 28.87 15.48
N GLN A 329 -7.90 27.84 16.25
CA GLN A 329 -9.15 27.88 17.02
C GLN A 329 -8.92 27.50 18.48
N ASN A 330 -9.47 28.30 19.39
CA ASN A 330 -9.68 27.94 20.78
C ASN A 330 -10.99 27.15 20.91
N LEU A 331 -10.94 25.96 21.48
CA LEU A 331 -12.13 25.08 21.58
C LEU A 331 -13.11 25.55 22.66
N ASP A 332 -12.67 26.20 23.71
CA ASP A 332 -13.51 26.69 24.83
C ASP A 332 -14.27 27.96 24.45
N SER A 333 -13.55 28.98 24.03
CA SER A 333 -14.14 30.27 23.60
C SER A 333 -14.75 30.18 22.20
N LYS A 334 -14.34 29.22 21.38
CA LYS A 334 -14.68 29.04 19.97
C LYS A 334 -14.17 30.18 19.07
N ASN A 335 -13.30 31.02 19.58
CA ASN A 335 -12.61 32.03 18.78
C ASN A 335 -11.72 31.37 17.76
N TRP A 336 -11.67 31.92 16.58
CA TRP A 336 -10.74 31.53 15.55
C TRP A 336 -10.11 32.73 14.88
N PHE A 337 -8.94 32.55 14.30
CA PHE A 337 -8.24 33.57 13.54
C PHE A 337 -7.53 32.99 12.34
N ILE A 338 -7.25 33.81 11.37
CA ILE A 338 -6.35 33.56 10.25
C ILE A 338 -5.29 34.66 10.27
N GLN A 339 -4.04 34.27 10.24
CA GLN A 339 -2.89 35.15 10.22
C GLN A 339 -1.94 34.79 9.07
N ARG A 340 -1.27 35.77 8.51
CA ARG A 340 -0.28 35.53 7.48
C ARG A 340 1.00 34.98 8.09
N LEU A 341 1.67 34.05 7.39
CA LEU A 341 3.03 33.66 7.66
C LEU A 341 3.95 34.28 6.60
N ASN A 342 5.06 34.83 7.02
CA ASN A 342 6.02 35.50 6.16
C ASN A 342 7.13 34.54 5.74
N ALA A 343 7.73 34.75 4.56
CA ALA A 343 8.79 33.92 3.99
C ALA A 343 10.08 33.87 4.83
N ASP A 344 10.26 34.79 5.75
CA ASP A 344 11.37 34.81 6.71
C ASP A 344 11.10 34.01 8.00
N GLY A 345 9.93 33.34 8.07
CA GLY A 345 9.53 32.57 9.25
C GLY A 345 8.99 33.45 10.39
N THR A 346 8.54 34.65 10.09
CA THR A 346 7.87 35.49 11.08
C THR A 346 6.35 35.45 10.93
N MET A 347 5.64 35.78 12.02
CA MET A 347 4.20 35.96 11.99
C MET A 347 3.86 37.33 11.39
N GLY A 348 2.99 37.32 10.36
CA GLY A 348 2.49 38.53 9.72
C GLY A 348 1.20 39.05 10.38
N ASP A 349 0.42 39.83 9.63
CA ASP A 349 -0.82 40.46 10.13
C ASP A 349 -1.95 39.41 10.29
N GLU A 350 -2.82 39.65 11.28
CA GLU A 350 -4.11 38.96 11.35
C GLU A 350 -4.99 39.44 10.19
N ILE A 351 -5.45 38.47 9.40
CA ILE A 351 -6.25 38.74 8.20
C ILE A 351 -7.74 38.69 8.51
N GLN A 352 -8.13 37.72 9.34
CA GLN A 352 -9.52 37.52 9.69
C GLN A 352 -9.63 36.79 11.04
N SER A 353 -10.69 37.13 11.81
CA SER A 353 -11.04 36.39 13.02
C SER A 353 -12.55 36.37 13.21
N GLY A 354 -13.00 35.50 14.13
CA GLY A 354 -14.42 35.36 14.42
C GLY A 354 -14.72 34.27 15.45
N PHE A 355 -15.99 33.87 15.48
CA PHE A 355 -16.48 32.86 16.40
C PHE A 355 -17.21 31.74 15.63
N TRP A 356 -16.91 30.50 15.97
CA TRP A 356 -17.68 29.36 15.51
C TRP A 356 -18.88 29.08 16.43
N LYS A 357 -19.93 28.52 15.85
CA LYS A 357 -21.08 28.08 16.65
C LYS A 357 -20.72 26.92 17.58
N TYR A 358 -19.79 26.07 17.17
CA TYR A 358 -19.39 24.84 17.89
C TYR A 358 -17.86 24.77 18.04
N PRO A 359 -17.35 24.03 19.05
CA PRO A 359 -15.95 23.66 19.10
C PRO A 359 -15.69 22.53 18.08
N TYR A 360 -14.99 22.81 17.01
CA TYR A 360 -14.63 21.84 16.00
C TYR A 360 -13.29 21.19 16.36
N ALA A 361 -13.34 19.99 16.96
CA ALA A 361 -12.16 19.31 17.48
C ALA A 361 -11.37 18.51 16.43
N VAL A 362 -11.94 18.32 15.24
CA VAL A 362 -11.22 17.79 14.08
C VAL A 362 -11.28 18.82 12.98
N GLN A 363 -10.13 19.31 12.56
CA GLN A 363 -10.02 20.33 11.53
C GLN A 363 -8.76 20.12 10.69
N PHE A 364 -8.87 20.29 9.38
CA PHE A 364 -7.73 20.23 8.46
C PHE A 364 -8.05 20.91 7.14
N PRO A 365 -7.03 21.50 6.48
CA PRO A 365 -7.15 21.98 5.11
C PRO A 365 -6.97 20.83 4.13
N PHE A 366 -7.59 20.94 2.96
CA PHE A 366 -7.40 19.99 1.85
C PHE A 366 -7.64 20.68 0.52
N GLN A 367 -7.12 20.10 -0.55
CA GLN A 367 -7.21 20.65 -1.90
C GLN A 367 -8.02 19.71 -2.82
N VAL A 368 -8.90 20.30 -3.64
CA VAL A 368 -9.61 19.61 -4.72
C VAL A 368 -9.40 20.41 -6.01
N GLY A 369 -8.71 19.83 -6.97
CA GLY A 369 -8.26 20.57 -8.16
C GLY A 369 -7.31 21.70 -7.75
N ASN A 370 -7.62 22.92 -8.13
CA ASN A 370 -6.84 24.13 -7.77
C ASN A 370 -7.45 24.91 -6.59
N GLU A 371 -8.55 24.42 -6.03
CA GLU A 371 -9.27 25.10 -4.95
C GLU A 371 -8.88 24.53 -3.60
N GLN A 372 -8.72 25.39 -2.61
CA GLN A 372 -8.39 25.05 -1.23
C GLN A 372 -9.67 25.03 -0.38
N TYR A 373 -9.81 24.01 0.44
CA TYR A 373 -10.96 23.81 1.33
C TYR A 373 -10.51 23.56 2.75
N PHE A 374 -11.46 23.74 3.66
CA PHE A 374 -11.31 23.52 5.09
C PHE A 374 -12.45 22.62 5.59
N TYR A 375 -12.11 21.53 6.25
CA TYR A 375 -13.05 20.65 6.95
C TYR A 375 -13.04 20.94 8.45
N GLY A 376 -14.23 20.95 9.06
CA GLY A 376 -14.39 21.02 10.51
C GLY A 376 -15.47 20.07 11.02
N GLN A 377 -15.21 19.37 12.14
CA GLN A 377 -16.17 18.50 12.80
C GLN A 377 -16.25 18.76 14.30
N ASN A 378 -17.47 18.96 14.78
CA ASN A 378 -17.80 18.92 16.21
C ASN A 378 -18.11 17.47 16.61
N ILE A 379 -17.24 16.88 17.45
CA ILE A 379 -17.36 15.48 17.84
C ILE A 379 -18.60 15.24 18.70
N ASP A 380 -18.90 16.13 19.63
CA ASP A 380 -20.03 15.97 20.56
C ASP A 380 -21.40 16.07 19.86
N GLY A 381 -21.52 17.04 18.95
CA GLY A 381 -22.75 17.28 18.19
C GLY A 381 -22.82 16.58 16.85
N LEU A 382 -21.77 15.85 16.45
CA LEU A 382 -21.62 15.16 15.16
C LEU A 382 -21.80 16.06 13.92
N ASN A 383 -21.82 17.38 14.12
CA ASN A 383 -21.93 18.35 13.01
C ASN A 383 -20.59 18.49 12.31
N TRP A 384 -20.63 18.59 11.01
CA TRP A 384 -19.46 18.86 10.18
C TRP A 384 -19.78 19.89 9.12
N PHE A 385 -18.74 20.54 8.59
CA PHE A 385 -18.83 21.45 7.45
C PHE A 385 -17.60 21.33 6.55
N ILE A 386 -17.76 21.74 5.32
CA ILE A 386 -16.67 22.04 4.40
C ILE A 386 -16.85 23.47 3.92
N GLN A 387 -15.82 24.25 3.98
CA GLN A 387 -15.80 25.62 3.52
C GLN A 387 -14.64 25.83 2.54
N ARG A 388 -14.89 26.54 1.45
CA ARG A 388 -13.82 26.94 0.54
C ARG A 388 -13.05 28.09 1.19
N LEU A 389 -11.73 28.02 1.10
CA LEU A 389 -10.83 29.09 1.47
C LEU A 389 -10.56 29.95 0.24
N ASP A 390 -11.09 31.16 0.24
CA ASP A 390 -10.88 32.15 -0.81
C ASP A 390 -9.63 33.00 -0.51
N ASN A 391 -9.13 33.69 -1.55
CA ASN A 391 -8.09 34.71 -1.35
C ASN A 391 -8.63 35.83 -0.46
N VAL A 392 -7.84 36.19 0.53
CA VAL A 392 -8.09 37.33 1.41
C VAL A 392 -7.33 38.55 0.87
#